data_1b9e111fa3aaa9af6ebe4fe7358d24d3
#
_entry.id   1b9e111fa3aaa9af6ebe4fe7358d24d3
#
_cell.length_a   1.000
_cell.length_b   1.000
_cell.length_c   1.000
_cell.angle_alpha   90.00
_cell.angle_beta   90.00
_cell.angle_gamma   90.00
#
_symmetry.space_group_name_H-M   'P 1'
#
loop_
_entity.id
_entity.type
_entity.pdbx_description
1 polymer ?
#
loop_
_entity_poly.entity_id
_entity_poly.type
_entity_poly.pdbx_seq_one_letter_code
_entity_poly.pdbx_strand_id
1 'polypeptide(L)'
;MIFPRKKIAPVAAPWWEANAAAKNSKGSIALIAVLAGAAGGILGVNASGASIFNRVNLVSSTSTIERAPDSVAGTAQRVLPSVVSIQTRSFTGGGTGSGFFIDSDGFILTNNHVISSAAQSGGRIQVKLNDGRVFNAEVVGRDASYDLAVLKIAASG
;
A
#
# COMPACT_ATOMS: atom_id res chain seq x y z
N MET A 1 -18.18 -12.96 -64.94
CA MET A 1 -18.76 -11.86 -64.13
C MET A 1 -17.78 -11.53 -63.04
N ILE A 2 -17.06 -10.41 -63.15
CA ILE A 2 -16.03 -9.98 -62.14
C ILE A 2 -16.70 -8.92 -61.30
N PHE A 3 -16.91 -9.21 -60.00
CA PHE A 3 -17.45 -8.21 -59.07
C PHE A 3 -16.35 -7.19 -58.70
N PRO A 4 -16.61 -5.88 -58.73
CA PRO A 4 -15.64 -4.89 -58.36
C PRO A 4 -15.41 -4.94 -56.81
N ARG A 5 -14.16 -5.04 -56.40
CA ARG A 5 -13.77 -4.93 -54.98
C ARG A 5 -14.08 -3.53 -54.46
N LYS A 6 -14.98 -3.46 -53.49
CA LYS A 6 -15.30 -2.23 -52.75
C LYS A 6 -14.04 -1.80 -51.97
N LYS A 7 -13.49 -0.63 -52.29
CA LYS A 7 -12.40 -0.04 -51.49
C LYS A 7 -12.94 0.29 -50.09
N ILE A 8 -12.40 -0.36 -49.09
CA ILE A 8 -12.70 -0.06 -47.69
C ILE A 8 -11.95 1.23 -47.37
N ALA A 9 -12.65 2.25 -46.89
CA ALA A 9 -12.03 3.49 -46.42
C ALA A 9 -11.11 3.20 -45.24
N PRO A 10 -9.96 3.90 -45.10
CA PRO A 10 -9.08 3.72 -43.96
C PRO A 10 -9.83 4.08 -42.67
N VAL A 11 -9.67 3.23 -41.67
CA VAL A 11 -10.24 3.46 -40.36
C VAL A 11 -9.61 4.72 -39.78
N ALA A 12 -10.43 5.66 -39.31
CA ALA A 12 -9.96 6.88 -38.70
C ALA A 12 -9.01 6.56 -37.52
N ALA A 13 -7.90 7.27 -37.45
CA ALA A 13 -6.92 7.08 -36.38
C ALA A 13 -7.59 7.27 -35.02
N PRO A 14 -7.26 6.42 -34.04
CA PRO A 14 -7.85 6.49 -32.72
C PRO A 14 -7.49 7.83 -32.02
N TRP A 15 -8.40 8.35 -31.21
CA TRP A 15 -8.31 9.66 -30.55
C TRP A 15 -7.03 9.90 -29.74
N TRP A 16 -6.32 8.85 -29.31
CA TRP A 16 -5.04 8.97 -28.60
C TRP A 16 -3.86 9.34 -29.51
N GLU A 17 -3.93 9.10 -30.82
CA GLU A 17 -2.89 9.52 -31.77
C GLU A 17 -2.95 11.01 -32.10
N ALA A 18 -4.14 11.61 -32.03
CA ALA A 18 -4.32 13.05 -32.31
C ALA A 18 -3.62 13.95 -31.27
N ASN A 19 -3.32 13.42 -30.07
CA ASN A 19 -2.69 14.17 -28.97
C ASN A 19 -1.16 14.05 -28.92
N ALA A 20 -0.54 13.28 -29.79
CA ALA A 20 0.91 13.07 -29.77
C ALA A 20 1.72 14.27 -30.35
N ALA A 21 1.11 15.11 -31.14
CA ALA A 21 1.78 16.22 -31.82
C ALA A 21 1.86 17.53 -31.00
N ALA A 22 1.21 17.64 -29.85
CA ALA A 22 1.14 18.88 -29.08
C ALA A 22 2.17 18.98 -27.91
N LYS A 23 3.27 18.20 -27.95
CA LYS A 23 4.08 17.95 -26.75
C LYS A 23 5.28 18.87 -26.51
N ASN A 24 5.53 19.95 -27.25
CA ASN A 24 6.79 20.69 -27.11
C ASN A 24 6.73 22.20 -26.77
N SER A 25 5.55 22.81 -26.55
CA SER A 25 5.53 24.25 -26.20
C SER A 25 5.14 24.57 -24.76
N LYS A 26 4.51 23.61 -24.04
CA LYS A 26 3.99 23.87 -22.68
C LYS A 26 5.06 23.76 -21.57
N GLY A 27 6.13 23.01 -21.80
CA GLY A 27 7.21 22.84 -20.82
C GLY A 27 8.04 24.11 -20.59
N SER A 28 8.34 24.85 -21.66
CA SER A 28 9.12 26.09 -21.58
C SER A 28 8.36 27.23 -20.88
N ILE A 29 7.05 27.32 -21.14
CA ILE A 29 6.19 28.34 -20.49
C ILE A 29 6.04 28.04 -19.00
N ALA A 30 5.87 26.76 -18.64
CA ALA A 30 5.78 26.36 -17.24
C ALA A 30 7.08 26.62 -16.46
N LEU A 31 8.24 26.39 -17.08
CA LEU A 31 9.53 26.65 -16.45
C LEU A 31 9.74 28.15 -16.20
N ILE A 32 9.41 29.00 -17.18
CA ILE A 32 9.48 30.45 -17.05
C ILE A 32 8.54 30.96 -15.96
N ALA A 33 7.34 30.44 -15.87
CA ALA A 33 6.36 30.81 -14.85
C ALA A 33 6.83 30.45 -13.42
N VAL A 34 7.45 29.28 -13.23
CA VAL A 34 8.01 28.85 -11.96
C VAL A 34 9.21 29.73 -11.56
N LEU A 35 10.11 30.04 -12.49
CA LEU A 35 11.26 30.90 -12.21
C LEU A 35 10.86 32.35 -11.93
N ALA A 36 9.90 32.89 -12.65
CA ALA A 36 9.37 34.23 -12.41
C ALA A 36 8.61 34.31 -11.08
N GLY A 37 7.86 33.27 -10.72
CA GLY A 37 7.16 33.16 -9.46
C GLY A 37 8.11 33.09 -8.28
N ALA A 38 9.19 32.30 -8.37
CA ALA A 38 10.21 32.21 -7.34
C ALA A 38 10.98 33.54 -7.14
N ALA A 39 11.39 34.20 -8.22
CA ALA A 39 12.05 35.49 -8.15
C ALA A 39 11.14 36.60 -7.60
N GLY A 40 9.90 36.67 -8.07
CA GLY A 40 8.90 37.61 -7.58
C GLY A 40 8.53 37.38 -6.11
N GLY A 41 8.48 36.14 -5.68
CA GLY A 41 8.21 35.76 -4.28
C GLY A 41 9.34 36.23 -3.35
N ILE A 42 10.60 36.03 -3.73
CA ILE A 42 11.77 36.44 -2.93
C ILE A 42 11.86 37.96 -2.82
N LEU A 43 11.69 38.68 -3.93
CA LEU A 43 11.72 40.13 -3.96
C LEU A 43 10.56 40.77 -3.19
N GLY A 44 9.36 40.20 -3.31
CA GLY A 44 8.15 40.68 -2.62
C GLY A 44 8.26 40.55 -1.10
N VAL A 45 8.89 39.51 -0.60
CA VAL A 45 9.10 39.29 0.84
C VAL A 45 10.09 40.29 1.43
N ASN A 46 11.18 40.63 0.71
CA ASN A 46 12.13 41.61 1.18
C ASN A 46 11.58 43.04 1.19
N ALA A 47 10.65 43.37 0.27
CA ALA A 47 10.03 44.69 0.19
C ALA A 47 8.97 44.94 1.28
N SER A 48 8.30 43.87 1.73
CA SER A 48 7.18 43.98 2.71
C SER A 48 7.61 43.78 4.16
N GLY A 49 8.87 43.42 4.43
CA GLY A 49 9.32 43.09 5.80
C GLY A 49 8.59 41.89 6.43
N ALA A 50 7.76 41.19 5.64
CA ALA A 50 7.04 40.02 6.09
C ALA A 50 7.94 38.79 6.00
N SER A 51 8.30 38.22 7.13
CA SER A 51 8.96 36.91 7.20
C SER A 51 7.95 35.84 6.75
N ILE A 52 8.13 35.29 5.55
CA ILE A 52 7.34 34.16 5.06
C ILE A 52 7.54 32.88 5.89
N PHE A 53 8.53 32.87 6.74
CA PHE A 53 8.66 31.86 7.79
C PHE A 53 7.92 32.30 9.05
N ASN A 54 6.70 32.85 8.89
CA ASN A 54 5.79 32.82 10.00
C ASN A 54 5.63 31.34 10.34
N ARG A 55 6.18 30.94 11.48
CA ARG A 55 6.22 29.56 11.97
C ARG A 55 4.85 28.97 11.71
N VAL A 56 4.76 28.07 10.73
CA VAL A 56 3.65 27.14 10.70
C VAL A 56 3.79 26.42 12.03
N ASN A 57 3.03 26.88 13.00
CA ASN A 57 2.92 26.21 14.27
C ASN A 57 2.13 24.95 13.91
N LEU A 58 2.85 23.93 13.46
CA LEU A 58 2.33 22.59 13.43
C LEU A 58 2.02 22.32 14.89
N VAL A 59 0.79 22.58 15.26
CA VAL A 59 0.25 22.08 16.52
C VAL A 59 0.35 20.57 16.37
N SER A 60 1.55 20.07 16.71
CA SER A 60 1.71 18.69 17.11
C SER A 60 0.83 18.58 18.34
N SER A 61 -0.42 18.23 18.11
CA SER A 61 -1.29 17.82 19.20
C SER A 61 -0.73 16.49 19.70
N THR A 62 0.27 16.59 20.57
CA THR A 62 0.68 15.53 21.49
C THR A 62 -0.38 15.39 22.60
N SER A 63 -1.64 15.74 22.31
CA SER A 63 -2.71 15.24 23.13
C SER A 63 -2.76 13.74 22.83
N THR A 64 -2.16 12.94 23.69
CA THR A 64 -2.63 11.58 23.92
C THR A 64 -4.12 11.73 24.18
N ILE A 65 -4.91 11.59 23.10
CA ILE A 65 -6.35 11.47 23.24
C ILE A 65 -6.51 10.15 24.00
N GLU A 66 -6.65 10.25 25.32
CA GLU A 66 -7.01 9.13 26.17
C GLU A 66 -8.40 8.70 25.71
N ARG A 67 -8.39 7.74 24.80
CA ARG A 67 -9.62 7.21 24.21
C ARG A 67 -10.24 6.30 25.22
N ALA A 68 -11.53 6.50 25.48
CA ALA A 68 -12.27 5.64 26.41
C ALA A 68 -11.97 4.16 26.08
N PRO A 69 -11.70 3.33 27.10
CA PRO A 69 -11.35 1.91 26.91
C PRO A 69 -12.38 1.16 26.05
N ASP A 70 -13.62 1.58 26.07
CA ASP A 70 -14.75 0.98 25.36
C ASP A 70 -14.95 1.53 23.94
N SER A 71 -14.11 2.50 23.51
CA SER A 71 -14.16 2.99 22.15
C SER A 71 -13.57 1.95 21.18
N VAL A 72 -14.03 1.96 19.92
CA VAL A 72 -13.46 1.12 18.83
C VAL A 72 -11.93 1.26 18.78
N ALA A 73 -11.43 2.48 18.95
CA ALA A 73 -10.00 2.74 18.95
C ALA A 73 -9.28 2.16 20.18
N GLY A 74 -9.90 2.22 21.38
CA GLY A 74 -9.38 1.59 22.58
C GLY A 74 -9.34 0.07 22.46
N THR A 75 -10.38 -0.53 21.90
CA THR A 75 -10.42 -1.96 21.60
C THR A 75 -9.33 -2.35 20.59
N ALA A 76 -9.19 -1.58 19.50
CA ALA A 76 -8.15 -1.82 18.50
C ALA A 76 -6.74 -1.79 19.13
N GLN A 77 -6.44 -0.81 19.98
CA GLN A 77 -5.14 -0.72 20.65
C GLN A 77 -4.81 -1.96 21.49
N ARG A 78 -5.81 -2.54 22.14
CA ARG A 78 -5.64 -3.76 22.95
C ARG A 78 -5.45 -5.02 22.11
N VAL A 79 -6.08 -5.09 20.93
CA VAL A 79 -6.08 -6.28 20.08
C VAL A 79 -4.92 -6.25 19.07
N LEU A 80 -4.50 -5.09 18.61
CA LEU A 80 -3.43 -4.94 17.60
C LEU A 80 -2.14 -5.72 17.90
N PRO A 81 -1.65 -5.83 19.17
CA PRO A 81 -0.46 -6.63 19.45
C PRO A 81 -0.62 -8.12 19.12
N SER A 82 -1.84 -8.65 19.17
CA SER A 82 -2.12 -10.05 18.84
C SER A 82 -2.40 -10.28 17.35
N VAL A 83 -2.61 -9.24 16.55
CA VAL A 83 -2.89 -9.35 15.12
C VAL A 83 -1.58 -9.32 14.32
N VAL A 84 -1.49 -10.22 13.35
CA VAL A 84 -0.31 -10.36 12.49
C VAL A 84 -0.67 -10.29 11.01
N SER A 85 0.27 -9.84 10.18
CA SER A 85 0.17 -9.92 8.73
C SER A 85 0.92 -11.16 8.24
N ILE A 86 0.28 -11.94 7.38
CA ILE A 86 0.84 -13.16 6.81
C ILE A 86 1.15 -12.90 5.34
N GLN A 87 2.37 -13.22 4.91
CA GLN A 87 2.81 -13.15 3.53
C GLN A 87 3.24 -14.54 3.08
N THR A 88 2.75 -14.96 1.93
CA THR A 88 3.09 -16.25 1.33
C THR A 88 3.75 -16.07 -0.01
N ARG A 89 4.71 -16.95 -0.32
CA ARG A 89 5.34 -17.02 -1.62
C ARG A 89 5.42 -18.48 -2.05
N SER A 90 5.00 -18.74 -3.28
CA SER A 90 5.08 -20.04 -3.93
C SER A 90 5.61 -19.87 -5.35
N PHE A 91 5.86 -20.97 -6.06
CA PHE A 91 6.26 -20.93 -7.48
C PHE A 91 5.17 -20.34 -8.38
N THR A 92 3.91 -20.42 -7.98
CA THR A 92 2.76 -19.94 -8.74
C THR A 92 2.35 -18.52 -8.38
N GLY A 93 3.02 -17.87 -7.40
CA GLY A 93 2.71 -16.52 -6.96
C GLY A 93 2.81 -16.33 -5.46
N GLY A 94 2.40 -15.18 -4.99
CA GLY A 94 2.36 -14.83 -3.58
C GLY A 94 0.96 -14.34 -3.17
N GLY A 95 0.70 -14.37 -1.87
CA GLY A 95 -0.52 -13.86 -1.26
C GLY A 95 -0.24 -13.16 0.05
N THR A 96 -1.23 -12.41 0.52
CA THR A 96 -1.21 -11.78 1.83
C THR A 96 -2.52 -12.07 2.55
N GLY A 97 -2.45 -12.12 3.87
CA GLY A 97 -3.62 -12.28 4.72
C GLY A 97 -3.31 -11.83 6.13
N SER A 98 -4.23 -12.08 7.03
CA SER A 98 -4.12 -11.76 8.44
C SER A 98 -4.30 -13.00 9.30
N GLY A 99 -3.76 -12.96 10.49
CA GLY A 99 -3.97 -13.96 11.53
C GLY A 99 -3.86 -13.31 12.90
N PHE A 100 -4.01 -14.10 13.93
CA PHE A 100 -3.83 -13.63 15.30
C PHE A 100 -3.26 -14.73 16.18
N PHE A 101 -2.49 -14.32 17.19
CA PHE A 101 -1.95 -15.23 18.19
C PHE A 101 -3.08 -15.84 19.03
N ILE A 102 -2.99 -17.15 19.25
CA ILE A 102 -3.92 -17.88 20.13
C ILE A 102 -3.28 -18.27 21.47
N ASP A 103 -1.96 -18.14 21.57
CA ASP A 103 -1.22 -18.30 22.82
C ASP A 103 0.11 -17.51 22.80
N SER A 104 0.82 -17.56 23.93
CA SER A 104 2.13 -16.93 24.12
C SER A 104 3.29 -17.69 23.47
N ASP A 105 3.09 -18.95 23.09
CA ASP A 105 4.14 -19.80 22.53
C ASP A 105 4.38 -19.52 21.03
N GLY A 106 3.55 -18.67 20.43
CA GLY A 106 3.70 -18.26 19.04
C GLY A 106 2.86 -19.07 18.06
N PHE A 107 1.76 -19.67 18.52
CA PHE A 107 0.76 -20.23 17.63
C PHE A 107 -0.18 -19.14 17.11
N ILE A 108 -0.46 -19.21 15.82
CA ILE A 108 -1.23 -18.22 15.09
C ILE A 108 -2.36 -18.91 14.35
N LEU A 109 -3.58 -18.42 14.54
CA LEU A 109 -4.75 -18.85 13.76
C LEU A 109 -4.94 -17.95 12.55
N THR A 110 -5.20 -18.57 11.41
CA THR A 110 -5.50 -17.90 10.13
C THR A 110 -6.43 -18.75 9.28
N ASN A 111 -6.81 -18.25 8.10
CA ASN A 111 -7.60 -19.01 7.15
C ASN A 111 -6.71 -19.92 6.28
N ASN A 112 -7.22 -21.11 5.95
CA ASN A 112 -6.50 -22.04 5.09
C ASN A 112 -6.24 -21.47 3.70
N HIS A 113 -7.19 -20.72 3.11
CA HIS A 113 -6.99 -20.13 1.77
C HIS A 113 -5.82 -19.16 1.70
N VAL A 114 -5.46 -18.48 2.83
CA VAL A 114 -4.30 -17.58 2.91
C VAL A 114 -3.00 -18.31 2.66
N ILE A 115 -2.85 -19.54 3.20
CA ILE A 115 -1.59 -20.27 3.18
C ILE A 115 -1.58 -21.46 2.23
N SER A 116 -2.72 -21.85 1.68
CA SER A 116 -2.91 -23.10 0.94
C SER A 116 -1.94 -23.26 -0.23
N SER A 117 -1.72 -22.23 -1.02
CA SER A 117 -0.78 -22.24 -2.16
C SER A 117 0.65 -22.51 -1.72
N ALA A 118 1.14 -21.82 -0.68
CA ALA A 118 2.48 -22.02 -0.15
C ALA A 118 2.63 -23.39 0.52
N ALA A 119 1.63 -23.82 1.30
CA ALA A 119 1.65 -25.09 1.99
C ALA A 119 1.67 -26.31 1.05
N GLN A 120 1.00 -26.20 -0.12
CA GLN A 120 0.95 -27.30 -1.11
C GLN A 120 2.22 -27.37 -1.97
N SER A 121 2.86 -26.23 -2.24
CA SER A 121 3.99 -26.16 -3.16
C SER A 121 5.35 -26.12 -2.46
N GLY A 122 5.41 -26.28 -1.12
CA GLY A 122 6.65 -26.09 -0.36
C GLY A 122 7.12 -24.63 -0.36
N GLY A 123 6.22 -23.70 -0.52
CA GLY A 123 6.50 -22.26 -0.52
C GLY A 123 6.87 -21.73 0.86
N ARG A 124 7.20 -20.44 0.91
CA ARG A 124 7.56 -19.75 2.15
C ARG A 124 6.35 -19.03 2.73
N ILE A 125 6.17 -19.14 4.04
CA ILE A 125 5.19 -18.40 4.82
C ILE A 125 5.96 -17.51 5.80
N GLN A 126 5.67 -16.21 5.77
CA GLN A 126 6.26 -15.22 6.66
C GLN A 126 5.17 -14.50 7.44
N VAL A 127 5.42 -14.28 8.70
CA VAL A 127 4.54 -13.55 9.61
C VAL A 127 5.24 -12.27 10.02
N LYS A 128 4.58 -11.14 9.78
CA LYS A 128 5.02 -9.82 10.22
C LYS A 128 4.17 -9.40 11.41
N LEU A 129 4.83 -9.10 12.51
CA LEU A 129 4.20 -8.59 13.73
C LEU A 129 3.89 -7.09 13.62
N ASN A 130 3.08 -6.61 14.54
CA ASN A 130 2.71 -5.19 14.61
C ASN A 130 3.91 -4.26 14.87
N ASP A 131 4.95 -4.74 15.56
CA ASP A 131 6.20 -4.03 15.82
C ASP A 131 7.18 -4.04 14.62
N GLY A 132 6.81 -4.69 13.52
CA GLY A 132 7.60 -4.77 12.31
C GLY A 132 8.53 -5.97 12.20
N ARG A 133 8.72 -6.77 13.26
CA ARG A 133 9.50 -8.02 13.21
C ARG A 133 8.87 -9.02 12.23
N VAL A 134 9.72 -9.76 11.52
CA VAL A 134 9.28 -10.76 10.53
C VAL A 134 9.89 -12.12 10.88
N PHE A 135 9.04 -13.12 10.92
CA PHE A 135 9.41 -14.50 11.22
C PHE A 135 9.02 -15.44 10.09
N ASN A 136 9.77 -16.50 9.88
CA ASN A 136 9.30 -17.63 9.07
C ASN A 136 8.31 -18.44 9.92
N ALA A 137 7.24 -18.90 9.31
CA ALA A 137 6.22 -19.68 9.97
C ALA A 137 6.14 -21.08 9.39
N GLU A 138 5.87 -22.04 10.24
CA GLU A 138 5.61 -23.43 9.91
C GLU A 138 4.13 -23.72 10.04
N VAL A 139 3.60 -24.59 9.16
CA VAL A 139 2.20 -25.02 9.24
C VAL A 139 2.10 -26.17 10.22
N VAL A 140 1.38 -25.95 11.31
CA VAL A 140 1.11 -26.98 12.33
C VAL A 140 -0.04 -27.89 11.88
N GLY A 141 -1.07 -27.30 11.32
CA GLY A 141 -2.24 -28.00 10.81
C GLY A 141 -3.14 -27.09 10.00
N ARG A 142 -4.00 -27.71 9.21
CA ARG A 142 -5.00 -26.98 8.42
C ARG A 142 -6.22 -27.83 8.14
N ASP A 143 -7.36 -27.19 8.04
CA ASP A 143 -8.63 -27.77 7.60
C ASP A 143 -9.20 -26.92 6.48
N ALA A 144 -9.26 -27.52 5.27
CA ALA A 144 -9.78 -26.83 4.10
C ALA A 144 -11.31 -26.71 4.13
N SER A 145 -12.02 -27.61 4.83
CA SER A 145 -13.48 -27.63 4.91
C SER A 145 -14.01 -26.48 5.77
N TYR A 146 -13.30 -26.17 6.85
CA TYR A 146 -13.63 -25.06 7.73
C TYR A 146 -12.83 -23.79 7.42
N ASP A 147 -11.96 -23.83 6.41
CA ASP A 147 -11.07 -22.74 6.05
C ASP A 147 -10.20 -22.25 7.21
N LEU A 148 -9.63 -23.18 7.99
CA LEU A 148 -8.78 -22.89 9.16
C LEU A 148 -7.36 -23.39 8.93
N ALA A 149 -6.39 -22.67 9.48
CA ALA A 149 -5.01 -23.09 9.56
C ALA A 149 -4.33 -22.55 10.82
N VAL A 150 -3.43 -23.36 11.37
CA VAL A 150 -2.59 -23.00 12.52
C VAL A 150 -1.14 -22.95 12.04
N LEU A 151 -0.50 -21.82 12.32
CA LEU A 151 0.91 -21.59 12.07
C LEU A 151 1.68 -21.52 13.41
N LYS A 152 2.96 -21.80 13.34
CA LYS A 152 3.91 -21.65 14.46
C LYS A 152 5.07 -20.78 14.02
N ILE A 153 5.43 -19.79 14.84
CA ILE A 153 6.66 -19.02 14.71
C ILE A 153 7.59 -19.30 15.89
N ALA A 154 8.89 -19.30 15.65
CA ALA A 154 9.89 -19.30 16.71
C ALA A 154 10.13 -17.84 17.16
N ALA A 155 9.21 -17.33 17.99
CA ALA A 155 9.40 -16.05 18.66
C ALA A 155 10.03 -16.36 20.02
N SER A 156 11.36 -16.23 20.11
CA SER A 156 11.98 -16.02 21.43
C SER A 156 11.74 -14.57 21.81
N GLY A 157 11.03 -14.38 22.92
CA GLY A 157 10.65 -13.08 23.50
C GLY A 157 11.82 -12.19 23.85
#